data_8f64f18511621439ce83c9fa975a3bdc
#
_entry.id   8f64f18511621439ce83c9fa975a3bdc
#
_cell.length_a   1.000
_cell.length_b   1.000
_cell.length_c   1.000
_cell.angle_alpha   90.00
_cell.angle_beta   90.00
_cell.angle_gamma   90.00
#
_symmetry.space_group_name_H-M   'P 1'
#
loop_
_entity.id
_entity.type
_entity.pdbx_description
1 polymer ?
#
loop_
_entity_poly.entity_id
_entity_poly.type
_entity_poly.pdbx_seq_one_letter_code
_entity_poly.pdbx_strand_id
1 'polypeptide(L)'
;MSIQRTRAVLAILGVSFAVLLAAVLSGGPAQAQGAAKPGTGAAPQAVPGFWDPRRRPDRPDLSRLTVIRFLTETDYPPFNFTGPDGNPAGFNVDLARQLCDEIKVTCTIQMRRFETLLDALSSNRGDAIIASLAVTPQLRARVDFTDPYYRAPARFVSRRDAVMAEIRPELLEGKKVGVVAGSAHEAYLKAFFTDAELHPYPNGEALRQALQRGEVDFIFGDAISLAFWINGTDSAECCAFSGGPFVESRYFGEGIGIAVRKGNDLLRQALNWALFRVWEKGRYTDLWLRYFSVSPF
;
A
#
# COMPACT_ATOMS: atom_id res chain seq x y z
N MET A 1 13.79 -4.36 66.59
CA MET A 1 13.29 -5.44 67.44
C MET A 1 12.91 -6.55 66.48
N SER A 2 13.80 -7.50 66.31
CA SER A 2 14.01 -8.75 67.08
C SER A 2 13.08 -9.84 66.57
N ILE A 3 13.66 -10.80 65.79
CA ILE A 3 14.03 -12.19 66.18
C ILE A 3 12.84 -13.14 65.88
N GLN A 4 12.94 -14.32 65.33
CA GLN A 4 13.91 -15.40 65.06
C GLN A 4 13.19 -16.40 64.15
N ARG A 5 13.81 -17.02 63.17
CA ARG A 5 14.43 -18.37 63.14
C ARG A 5 13.59 -19.52 63.69
N THR A 6 13.29 -20.54 62.88
CA THR A 6 13.76 -21.89 63.24
C THR A 6 13.76 -22.84 62.00
N ARG A 7 14.83 -23.62 61.92
CA ARG A 7 15.15 -24.74 61.02
C ARG A 7 14.60 -26.06 61.58
N ALA A 8 14.34 -27.05 60.71
CA ALA A 8 14.52 -28.49 60.93
C ALA A 8 14.37 -29.20 59.58
N VAL A 9 15.23 -29.84 58.96
CA VAL A 9 16.28 -30.86 59.06
C VAL A 9 15.76 -32.27 59.45
N LEU A 10 16.16 -33.21 58.65
CA LEU A 10 16.27 -34.72 58.81
C LEU A 10 15.06 -35.46 58.11
N ALA A 11 15.28 -36.61 57.53
CA ALA A 11 16.36 -37.39 56.91
C ALA A 11 15.78 -38.74 56.45
N ILE A 12 16.29 -39.23 55.31
CA ILE A 12 16.72 -40.63 55.06
C ILE A 12 15.73 -41.77 55.30
N LEU A 13 15.42 -42.55 54.24
CA LEU A 13 15.78 -43.98 54.20
C LEU A 13 15.38 -44.55 52.78
N GLY A 14 16.37 -45.13 52.18
CA GLY A 14 16.28 -45.87 50.93
C GLY A 14 15.78 -47.29 51.12
N VAL A 15 15.18 -47.82 50.07
CA VAL A 15 15.13 -49.29 49.87
C VAL A 15 15.38 -49.53 48.38
N SER A 16 16.53 -50.14 48.14
CA SER A 16 16.85 -50.75 46.86
C SER A 16 16.03 -52.05 46.69
N PHE A 17 15.41 -52.23 45.56
CA PHE A 17 15.01 -53.58 45.14
C PHE A 17 15.31 -53.72 43.66
N ALA A 18 16.34 -54.50 43.40
CA ALA A 18 16.68 -54.99 42.07
C ALA A 18 15.76 -56.17 41.74
N VAL A 19 15.12 -56.18 40.63
CA VAL A 19 14.60 -57.38 39.97
C VAL A 19 14.96 -57.39 38.51
N LEU A 20 15.57 -58.49 38.16
CA LEU A 20 16.10 -58.87 36.85
C LEU A 20 15.04 -59.04 35.75
N LEU A 21 15.53 -58.70 34.57
CA LEU A 21 15.43 -59.39 33.26
C LEU A 21 14.12 -60.10 32.88
N ALA A 22 13.48 -59.60 31.86
CA ALA A 22 12.97 -60.41 30.74
C ALA A 22 12.94 -59.56 29.44
N ALA A 23 13.91 -59.83 28.60
CA ALA A 23 13.93 -59.34 27.23
C ALA A 23 12.83 -60.07 26.43
N VAL A 24 11.86 -59.35 25.90
CA VAL A 24 11.01 -59.84 24.83
C VAL A 24 11.28 -58.95 23.60
N LEU A 25 12.05 -59.56 22.69
CA LEU A 25 12.21 -59.05 21.33
C LEU A 25 10.86 -59.15 20.60
N SER A 26 10.13 -58.05 20.49
CA SER A 26 9.08 -57.86 19.52
C SER A 26 9.52 -56.75 18.55
N GLY A 27 10.16 -57.20 17.47
CA GLY A 27 10.47 -56.35 16.32
C GLY A 27 9.15 -55.94 15.65
N GLY A 28 8.67 -54.74 15.98
CA GLY A 28 7.68 -54.08 15.17
C GLY A 28 8.37 -53.41 13.97
N PRO A 29 7.72 -53.42 12.80
CA PRO A 29 8.30 -52.79 11.63
C PRO A 29 8.50 -51.29 11.90
N ALA A 30 9.73 -50.83 11.74
CA ALA A 30 10.06 -49.39 11.75
C ALA A 30 9.24 -48.74 10.61
N GLN A 31 8.20 -48.02 10.98
CA GLN A 31 7.54 -47.11 10.02
C GLN A 31 8.58 -46.04 9.70
N ALA A 32 9.11 -46.11 8.48
CA ALA A 32 9.86 -45.03 7.88
C ALA A 32 8.97 -43.79 7.96
N GLN A 33 9.34 -42.86 8.82
CA GLN A 33 8.77 -41.52 8.81
C GLN A 33 9.06 -40.97 7.42
N GLY A 34 8.00 -40.92 6.60
CA GLY A 34 8.07 -40.32 5.29
C GLY A 34 8.68 -38.93 5.43
N ALA A 35 9.78 -38.70 4.75
CA ALA A 35 10.37 -37.39 4.62
C ALA A 35 9.24 -36.42 4.29
N ALA A 36 8.99 -35.46 5.16
CA ALA A 36 8.07 -34.37 4.89
C ALA A 36 8.48 -33.82 3.54
N LYS A 37 7.59 -33.89 2.54
CA LYS A 37 7.77 -33.20 1.28
C LYS A 37 8.09 -31.76 1.67
N PRO A 38 9.15 -31.13 1.08
CA PRO A 38 9.38 -29.72 1.28
C PRO A 38 8.05 -29.04 0.96
N GLY A 39 7.49 -28.32 1.95
CA GLY A 39 6.26 -27.61 1.80
C GLY A 39 6.35 -26.85 0.51
N THR A 40 5.37 -27.01 -0.35
CA THR A 40 5.14 -26.14 -1.49
C THR A 40 5.12 -24.74 -0.90
N GLY A 41 6.28 -24.06 -0.99
CA GLY A 41 6.36 -22.65 -0.62
C GLY A 41 5.18 -22.00 -1.31
N ALA A 42 4.34 -21.30 -0.54
CA ALA A 42 3.25 -20.54 -1.12
C ALA A 42 3.86 -19.78 -2.28
N ALA A 43 3.37 -20.02 -3.50
CA ALA A 43 3.82 -19.25 -4.66
C ALA A 43 3.74 -17.80 -4.24
N PRO A 44 4.78 -16.97 -4.46
CA PRO A 44 4.72 -15.57 -4.09
C PRO A 44 3.40 -15.06 -4.62
N GLN A 45 2.55 -14.56 -3.72
CA GLN A 45 1.23 -14.06 -4.11
C GLN A 45 1.51 -13.00 -5.16
N ALA A 46 1.20 -13.32 -6.40
CA ALA A 46 1.36 -12.40 -7.50
C ALA A 46 0.52 -11.18 -7.14
N VAL A 47 1.18 -10.07 -6.91
CA VAL A 47 0.51 -8.80 -6.68
C VAL A 47 -0.41 -8.59 -7.87
N PRO A 48 -1.73 -8.58 -7.67
CA PRO A 48 -2.64 -8.62 -8.80
C PRO A 48 -2.39 -7.45 -9.74
N GLY A 49 -1.84 -7.72 -10.91
CA GLY A 49 -1.76 -6.79 -12.04
C GLY A 49 -0.68 -5.72 -11.99
N PHE A 50 0.27 -5.77 -11.04
CA PHE A 50 1.33 -4.76 -10.95
C PHE A 50 2.61 -5.17 -11.66
N TRP A 51 3.19 -6.29 -11.25
CA TRP A 51 4.49 -6.73 -11.69
C TRP A 51 4.40 -8.21 -11.99
N ASP A 52 4.23 -8.55 -13.26
CA ASP A 52 4.35 -9.94 -13.69
C ASP A 52 5.85 -10.24 -13.83
N PRO A 53 6.43 -11.11 -12.99
CA PRO A 53 7.84 -11.48 -13.09
C PRO A 53 8.20 -12.15 -14.43
N ARG A 54 7.18 -12.59 -15.19
CA ARG A 54 7.33 -13.15 -16.54
C ARG A 54 7.43 -12.06 -17.62
N ARG A 55 7.03 -10.84 -17.29
CA ARG A 55 7.00 -9.69 -18.19
C ARG A 55 8.17 -8.75 -17.91
N ARG A 56 9.39 -9.26 -18.10
CA ARG A 56 10.59 -8.43 -18.00
C ARG A 56 10.64 -7.43 -19.15
N PRO A 57 10.60 -6.13 -18.89
CA PRO A 57 10.82 -5.16 -19.95
C PRO A 57 12.29 -5.20 -20.40
N ASP A 58 12.51 -5.17 -21.70
CA ASP A 58 13.85 -5.03 -22.26
C ASP A 58 14.45 -3.69 -21.85
N ARG A 59 15.78 -3.68 -21.66
CA ARG A 59 16.49 -2.43 -21.41
C ARG A 59 16.53 -1.60 -22.70
N PRO A 60 15.90 -0.42 -22.73
CA PRO A 60 15.96 0.42 -23.92
C PRO A 60 17.36 1.01 -24.10
N ASP A 61 17.63 1.57 -25.28
CA ASP A 61 18.84 2.36 -25.49
C ASP A 61 18.76 3.68 -24.72
N LEU A 62 19.53 3.77 -23.65
CA LEU A 62 19.57 4.92 -22.74
C LEU A 62 20.63 5.97 -23.12
N SER A 63 21.39 5.76 -24.20
CA SER A 63 22.54 6.63 -24.58
C SER A 63 22.15 8.09 -24.80
N ARG A 64 20.89 8.37 -25.14
CA ARG A 64 20.36 9.72 -25.38
C ARG A 64 19.73 10.36 -24.15
N LEU A 65 19.59 9.62 -23.04
CA LEU A 65 19.03 10.13 -21.79
C LEU A 65 20.17 10.53 -20.85
N THR A 66 20.36 11.82 -20.65
CA THR A 66 21.38 12.36 -19.74
C THR A 66 20.76 12.98 -18.48
N VAL A 67 19.53 13.48 -18.60
CA VAL A 67 18.81 14.12 -17.51
C VAL A 67 17.32 13.83 -17.65
N ILE A 68 16.64 13.63 -16.52
CA ILE A 68 15.17 13.56 -16.45
C ILE A 68 14.69 14.65 -15.49
N ARG A 69 13.83 15.55 -15.99
CA ARG A 69 13.21 16.62 -15.21
C ARG A 69 11.83 16.15 -14.77
N PHE A 70 11.74 15.69 -13.53
CA PHE A 70 10.46 15.33 -12.93
C PHE A 70 9.71 16.55 -12.44
N LEU A 71 8.39 16.53 -12.65
CA LEU A 71 7.43 17.45 -12.07
C LEU A 71 6.63 16.70 -11.00
N THR A 72 6.47 17.32 -9.84
CA THR A 72 5.69 16.76 -8.74
C THR A 72 4.83 17.84 -8.08
N GLU A 73 3.89 17.44 -7.25
CA GLU A 73 3.03 18.35 -6.50
C GLU A 73 3.68 18.78 -5.18
N THR A 74 3.17 19.87 -4.60
CA THR A 74 3.71 20.49 -3.39
C THR A 74 3.08 20.02 -2.09
N ASP A 75 1.86 19.42 -2.14
CA ASP A 75 1.02 19.20 -0.94
C ASP A 75 0.14 17.94 -1.04
N TYR A 76 0.79 16.80 -1.16
CA TYR A 76 0.13 15.48 -1.11
C TYR A 76 0.94 14.48 -0.27
N PRO A 77 1.09 14.72 1.05
CA PRO A 77 1.82 13.79 1.92
C PRO A 77 1.06 12.45 2.06
N PRO A 78 1.77 11.33 2.22
CA PRO A 78 3.22 11.17 2.24
C PRO A 78 3.85 10.93 0.85
N PHE A 79 3.09 11.13 -0.23
CA PHE A 79 3.54 10.83 -1.59
C PHE A 79 4.51 11.89 -2.14
N ASN A 80 4.12 13.15 -2.05
CA ASN A 80 4.94 14.28 -2.48
C ASN A 80 4.52 15.55 -1.74
N PHE A 81 5.48 16.22 -1.16
CA PHE A 81 5.25 17.44 -0.37
C PHE A 81 6.54 18.25 -0.23
N THR A 82 6.40 19.47 0.26
CA THR A 82 7.54 20.31 0.59
C THR A 82 8.10 19.90 1.94
N GLY A 83 9.35 19.45 1.99
CA GLY A 83 10.03 19.09 3.22
C GLY A 83 10.33 20.29 4.12
N PRO A 84 10.75 20.08 5.37
CA PRO A 84 11.08 21.15 6.31
C PRO A 84 12.23 22.07 5.83
N ASP A 85 13.07 21.55 4.95
CA ASP A 85 14.19 22.25 4.30
C ASP A 85 13.80 23.00 3.02
N GLY A 86 12.52 23.00 2.67
CA GLY A 86 11.99 23.58 1.44
C GLY A 86 12.21 22.71 0.18
N ASN A 87 12.82 21.54 0.31
CA ASN A 87 13.08 20.64 -0.80
C ASN A 87 11.92 19.65 -1.04
N PRO A 88 11.81 19.09 -2.27
CA PRO A 88 10.87 18.03 -2.55
C PRO A 88 11.14 16.79 -1.68
N ALA A 89 10.11 16.27 -1.03
CA ALA A 89 10.13 15.08 -0.19
C ALA A 89 8.91 14.19 -0.46
N GLY A 90 8.98 12.93 -0.01
CA GLY A 90 7.89 11.95 -0.10
C GLY A 90 8.22 10.75 -0.98
N PHE A 91 7.30 9.77 -0.94
CA PHE A 91 7.46 8.50 -1.65
C PHE A 91 7.75 8.68 -3.15
N ASN A 92 6.96 9.52 -3.85
CA ASN A 92 7.13 9.77 -5.28
C ASN A 92 8.49 10.41 -5.61
N VAL A 93 8.95 11.30 -4.73
CA VAL A 93 10.23 11.99 -4.88
C VAL A 93 11.40 11.02 -4.75
N ASP A 94 11.35 10.16 -3.73
CA ASP A 94 12.40 9.15 -3.52
C ASP A 94 12.35 8.04 -4.58
N LEU A 95 11.15 7.67 -5.05
CA LEU A 95 11.01 6.76 -6.19
C LEU A 95 11.65 7.35 -7.45
N ALA A 96 11.38 8.63 -7.77
CA ALA A 96 11.99 9.30 -8.91
C ALA A 96 13.53 9.26 -8.84
N ARG A 97 14.11 9.53 -7.66
CA ARG A 97 15.56 9.43 -7.44
C ARG A 97 16.08 8.01 -7.68
N GLN A 98 15.41 6.99 -7.16
CA GLN A 98 15.78 5.59 -7.39
C GLN A 98 15.69 5.17 -8.86
N LEU A 99 14.68 5.67 -9.59
CA LEU A 99 14.57 5.43 -11.04
C LEU A 99 15.74 6.02 -11.80
N CYS A 100 16.15 7.26 -11.50
CA CYS A 100 17.31 7.87 -12.13
C CYS A 100 18.62 7.17 -11.78
N ASP A 101 18.78 6.72 -10.54
CA ASP A 101 19.92 5.91 -10.11
C ASP A 101 19.99 4.58 -10.91
N GLU A 102 18.85 3.95 -11.19
CA GLU A 102 18.81 2.72 -11.97
C GLU A 102 19.12 2.96 -13.45
N ILE A 103 18.59 4.02 -14.03
CA ILE A 103 18.85 4.43 -15.43
C ILE A 103 20.29 4.96 -15.59
N LYS A 104 20.91 5.47 -14.51
CA LYS A 104 22.22 6.16 -14.51
C LYS A 104 22.19 7.52 -15.20
N VAL A 105 21.18 8.33 -14.88
CA VAL A 105 21.01 9.70 -15.38
C VAL A 105 20.86 10.68 -14.22
N THR A 106 21.09 11.97 -14.50
CA THR A 106 20.81 13.03 -13.52
C THR A 106 19.33 13.27 -13.39
N CYS A 107 18.85 13.41 -12.15
CA CYS A 107 17.48 13.81 -11.86
C CYS A 107 17.40 15.26 -11.40
N THR A 108 16.39 15.98 -11.90
CA THR A 108 15.89 17.19 -11.25
C THR A 108 14.42 16.99 -10.90
N ILE A 109 14.00 17.45 -9.73
CA ILE A 109 12.61 17.33 -9.27
C ILE A 109 12.11 18.74 -8.98
N GLN A 110 11.07 19.17 -9.71
CA GLN A 110 10.48 20.49 -9.62
C GLN A 110 9.07 20.38 -9.05
N MET A 111 8.85 21.07 -7.94
CA MET A 111 7.51 21.16 -7.34
C MET A 111 6.67 22.21 -8.06
N ARG A 112 5.38 21.89 -8.25
CA ARG A 112 4.38 22.77 -8.85
C ARG A 112 3.02 22.48 -8.22
N ARG A 113 2.09 23.42 -8.37
CA ARG A 113 0.70 23.16 -8.04
C ARG A 113 0.12 22.11 -8.99
N PHE A 114 -0.69 21.20 -8.48
CA PHE A 114 -1.23 20.03 -9.19
C PHE A 114 -1.85 20.40 -10.55
N GLU A 115 -2.71 21.40 -10.57
CA GLU A 115 -3.43 21.87 -11.75
C GLU A 115 -2.53 22.39 -12.89
N THR A 116 -1.27 22.73 -12.57
CA THR A 116 -0.31 23.26 -13.55
C THR A 116 0.63 22.18 -14.13
N LEU A 117 0.59 20.96 -13.60
CA LEU A 117 1.53 19.89 -13.96
C LEU A 117 1.42 19.48 -15.43
N LEU A 118 0.21 19.24 -15.92
CA LEU A 118 -0.03 18.80 -17.31
C LEU A 118 0.39 19.88 -18.32
N ASP A 119 0.12 21.13 -18.03
CA ASP A 119 0.49 22.25 -18.91
C ASP A 119 2.02 22.49 -18.88
N ALA A 120 2.65 22.28 -17.73
CA ALA A 120 4.10 22.33 -17.63
C ALA A 120 4.77 21.21 -18.43
N LEU A 121 4.22 19.98 -18.38
CA LEU A 121 4.71 18.85 -19.16
C LEU A 121 4.56 19.10 -20.66
N SER A 122 3.38 19.53 -21.13
CA SER A 122 3.11 19.82 -22.54
C SER A 122 3.96 20.98 -23.08
N SER A 123 4.26 21.98 -22.24
CA SER A 123 5.12 23.13 -22.57
C SER A 123 6.62 22.83 -22.41
N ASN A 124 7.02 21.56 -22.30
CA ASN A 124 8.43 21.14 -22.17
C ASN A 124 9.17 21.73 -20.95
N ARG A 125 8.44 22.08 -19.88
CA ARG A 125 9.03 22.56 -18.61
C ARG A 125 9.41 21.42 -17.66
N GLY A 126 9.17 20.18 -18.09
CA GLY A 126 9.56 18.92 -17.46
C GLY A 126 9.44 17.79 -18.48
N ASP A 127 9.92 16.61 -18.12
CA ASP A 127 9.93 15.43 -18.99
C ASP A 127 8.93 14.36 -18.53
N ALA A 128 8.71 14.27 -17.22
CA ALA A 128 7.77 13.32 -16.61
C ALA A 128 7.06 13.95 -15.41
N ILE A 129 5.82 13.51 -15.13
CA ILE A 129 5.08 13.85 -13.90
C ILE A 129 5.02 12.62 -13.03
N ILE A 130 5.48 12.76 -11.78
CA ILE A 130 5.34 11.76 -10.72
C ILE A 130 4.65 12.43 -9.51
N ALA A 131 3.30 12.41 -9.53
CA ALA A 131 2.44 13.14 -8.60
C ALA A 131 1.14 12.38 -8.32
N SER A 132 1.22 11.06 -8.22
CA SER A 132 0.05 10.20 -7.95
C SER A 132 -1.10 10.34 -8.95
N LEU A 133 -0.78 10.57 -10.23
CA LEU A 133 -1.77 10.69 -11.29
C LEU A 133 -2.44 9.33 -11.58
N ALA A 134 -3.75 9.27 -11.44
CA ALA A 134 -4.53 8.10 -11.83
C ALA A 134 -4.52 7.95 -13.36
N VAL A 135 -4.28 6.72 -13.82
CA VAL A 135 -4.35 6.39 -15.24
C VAL A 135 -5.81 6.29 -15.66
N THR A 136 -6.32 7.34 -16.31
CA THR A 136 -7.69 7.43 -16.80
C THR A 136 -7.75 7.63 -18.32
N PRO A 137 -8.85 7.25 -19.00
CA PRO A 137 -9.01 7.49 -20.43
C PRO A 137 -8.84 8.97 -20.82
N GLN A 138 -9.32 9.89 -19.98
CA GLN A 138 -9.22 11.34 -20.22
C GLN A 138 -7.77 11.81 -20.20
N LEU A 139 -6.98 11.34 -19.24
CA LEU A 139 -5.55 11.69 -19.16
C LEU A 139 -4.74 11.00 -20.25
N ARG A 140 -5.08 9.74 -20.59
CA ARG A 140 -4.44 9.03 -21.73
C ARG A 140 -4.62 9.74 -23.07
N ALA A 141 -5.65 10.56 -23.24
CA ALA A 141 -5.79 11.39 -24.44
C ALA A 141 -4.73 12.49 -24.53
N ARG A 142 -4.20 12.98 -23.39
CA ARG A 142 -3.25 14.11 -23.30
C ARG A 142 -1.81 13.68 -23.12
N VAL A 143 -1.57 12.59 -22.42
CA VAL A 143 -0.24 12.10 -22.03
C VAL A 143 -0.14 10.59 -22.20
N ASP A 144 1.06 10.05 -22.24
CA ASP A 144 1.30 8.62 -22.10
C ASP A 144 1.75 8.31 -20.67
N PHE A 145 1.43 7.10 -20.22
CA PHE A 145 1.77 6.64 -18.88
C PHE A 145 2.73 5.45 -18.91
N THR A 146 3.55 5.36 -17.90
CA THR A 146 4.24 4.10 -17.55
C THR A 146 3.21 3.04 -17.15
N ASP A 147 3.68 1.82 -16.95
CA ASP A 147 2.94 0.84 -16.16
C ASP A 147 2.65 1.45 -14.78
N PRO A 148 1.50 1.13 -14.18
CA PRO A 148 1.19 1.62 -12.85
C PRO A 148 2.25 1.19 -11.84
N TYR A 149 2.66 2.06 -10.93
CA TYR A 149 3.60 1.70 -9.87
C TYR A 149 2.92 1.48 -8.51
N TYR A 150 1.67 1.90 -8.35
CA TYR A 150 0.78 1.41 -7.30
C TYR A 150 -0.69 1.51 -7.71
N ARG A 151 -1.56 0.88 -6.94
CA ARG A 151 -3.02 1.07 -7.02
C ARG A 151 -3.51 1.62 -5.69
N ALA A 152 -4.45 2.54 -5.76
CA ALA A 152 -5.16 3.04 -4.61
C ALA A 152 -6.57 2.43 -4.61
N PRO A 153 -6.78 1.28 -3.95
CA PRO A 153 -8.13 0.74 -3.79
C PRO A 153 -8.95 1.67 -2.92
N ALA A 154 -10.25 1.67 -3.09
CA ALA A 154 -11.15 2.30 -2.14
C ALA A 154 -11.49 1.35 -1.00
N ARG A 155 -11.70 1.86 0.20
CA ARG A 155 -12.11 1.09 1.37
C ARG A 155 -13.10 1.86 2.22
N PHE A 156 -13.93 1.11 2.94
CA PHE A 156 -14.71 1.65 4.04
C PHE A 156 -13.88 1.69 5.33
N VAL A 157 -14.18 2.69 6.15
CA VAL A 157 -13.69 2.80 7.51
C VAL A 157 -14.90 3.05 8.42
N SER A 158 -14.92 2.39 9.57
CA SER A 158 -15.90 2.59 10.63
C SER A 158 -15.19 2.84 11.96
N ARG A 159 -15.93 3.19 13.00
CA ARG A 159 -15.39 3.13 14.35
C ARG A 159 -15.06 1.68 14.71
N ARG A 160 -14.10 1.47 15.61
CA ARG A 160 -13.58 0.13 15.96
C ARG A 160 -14.64 -0.81 16.53
N ASP A 161 -15.65 -0.27 17.20
CA ASP A 161 -16.76 -1.02 17.76
C ASP A 161 -17.81 -1.46 16.72
N ALA A 162 -17.73 -0.95 15.50
CA ALA A 162 -18.64 -1.20 14.39
C ALA A 162 -17.96 -1.81 13.15
N VAL A 163 -16.77 -2.39 13.31
CA VAL A 163 -16.02 -2.99 12.20
C VAL A 163 -16.77 -4.21 11.64
N MET A 164 -16.90 -4.23 10.32
CA MET A 164 -17.48 -5.34 9.57
C MET A 164 -16.37 -6.06 8.77
N ALA A 165 -16.33 -7.39 8.85
CA ALA A 165 -15.37 -8.20 8.10
C ALA A 165 -15.64 -8.17 6.58
N GLU A 166 -16.91 -8.08 6.22
CA GLU A 166 -17.37 -7.99 4.82
C GLU A 166 -18.36 -6.83 4.69
N ILE A 167 -18.26 -6.10 3.58
CA ILE A 167 -19.24 -5.07 3.21
C ILE A 167 -19.80 -5.41 1.83
N ARG A 168 -21.12 -5.51 1.78
CA ARG A 168 -21.93 -5.65 0.57
C ARG A 168 -23.06 -4.62 0.60
N PRO A 169 -23.62 -4.25 -0.55
CA PRO A 169 -24.71 -3.25 -0.61
C PRO A 169 -25.84 -3.51 0.39
N GLU A 170 -26.28 -4.75 0.50
CA GLU A 170 -27.41 -5.15 1.37
C GLU A 170 -27.10 -4.95 2.85
N LEU A 171 -25.83 -5.01 3.25
CA LEU A 171 -25.40 -4.81 4.64
C LEU A 171 -25.33 -3.34 5.05
N LEU A 172 -25.36 -2.44 4.07
CA LEU A 172 -25.35 -1.00 4.30
C LEU A 172 -26.71 -0.33 4.08
N GLU A 173 -27.78 -1.10 3.90
CA GLU A 173 -29.14 -0.57 3.83
C GLU A 173 -29.44 0.29 5.06
N GLY A 174 -29.85 1.55 4.85
CA GLY A 174 -30.15 2.54 5.88
C GLY A 174 -28.95 2.99 6.73
N LYS A 175 -27.71 2.55 6.42
CA LYS A 175 -26.51 3.04 7.08
C LYS A 175 -26.05 4.35 6.49
N LYS A 176 -25.59 5.25 7.35
CA LYS A 176 -25.03 6.54 6.97
C LYS A 176 -23.59 6.37 6.48
N VAL A 177 -23.36 6.64 5.20
CA VAL A 177 -22.05 6.52 4.57
C VAL A 177 -21.55 7.90 4.13
N GLY A 178 -20.53 8.40 4.80
CA GLY A 178 -19.84 9.63 4.42
C GLY A 178 -18.90 9.42 3.22
N VAL A 179 -18.82 10.41 2.36
CA VAL A 179 -17.95 10.42 1.18
C VAL A 179 -17.58 11.86 0.80
N VAL A 180 -16.45 12.06 0.12
CA VAL A 180 -16.09 13.39 -0.41
C VAL A 180 -16.96 13.69 -1.63
N ALA A 181 -17.64 14.84 -1.61
CA ALA A 181 -18.53 15.30 -2.67
C ALA A 181 -17.79 15.44 -4.03
N GLY A 182 -18.45 15.04 -5.11
CA GLY A 182 -17.90 15.14 -6.48
C GLY A 182 -16.75 14.16 -6.78
N SER A 183 -16.42 13.27 -5.85
CA SER A 183 -15.34 12.30 -6.02
C SER A 183 -15.78 11.06 -6.82
N ALA A 184 -14.79 10.32 -7.35
CA ALA A 184 -15.03 9.00 -7.93
C ALA A 184 -15.62 8.00 -6.92
N HIS A 185 -15.29 8.17 -5.63
CA HIS A 185 -15.83 7.37 -4.54
C HIS A 185 -17.32 7.60 -4.35
N GLU A 186 -17.79 8.86 -4.44
CA GLU A 186 -19.22 9.17 -4.41
C GLU A 186 -19.95 8.57 -5.61
N ALA A 187 -19.36 8.69 -6.82
CA ALA A 187 -19.94 8.09 -8.01
C ALA A 187 -20.05 6.56 -7.90
N TYR A 188 -19.06 5.91 -7.32
CA TYR A 188 -19.06 4.47 -7.06
C TYR A 188 -20.19 4.09 -6.08
N LEU A 189 -20.30 4.77 -4.95
CA LEU A 189 -21.36 4.49 -3.96
C LEU A 189 -22.76 4.66 -4.57
N LYS A 190 -22.98 5.73 -5.33
CA LYS A 190 -24.26 5.96 -6.03
C LYS A 190 -24.61 4.84 -7.01
N ALA A 191 -23.61 4.18 -7.59
CA ALA A 191 -23.85 3.12 -8.56
C ALA A 191 -24.06 1.73 -7.94
N PHE A 192 -23.43 1.45 -6.79
CA PHE A 192 -23.39 0.10 -6.23
C PHE A 192 -24.00 -0.01 -4.83
N PHE A 193 -24.14 1.08 -4.08
CA PHE A 193 -24.64 1.11 -2.71
C PHE A 193 -25.89 2.02 -2.62
N THR A 194 -26.88 1.73 -3.48
CA THR A 194 -28.09 2.56 -3.67
C THR A 194 -28.95 2.69 -2.42
N ASP A 195 -28.93 1.70 -1.54
CA ASP A 195 -29.77 1.63 -0.36
C ASP A 195 -29.10 2.21 0.91
N ALA A 196 -27.83 2.64 0.77
CA ALA A 196 -27.12 3.37 1.81
C ALA A 196 -27.51 4.86 1.82
N GLU A 197 -27.55 5.46 3.00
CA GLU A 197 -27.79 6.89 3.17
C GLU A 197 -26.47 7.65 2.97
N LEU A 198 -26.27 8.26 1.77
CA LEU A 198 -25.03 8.92 1.43
C LEU A 198 -24.98 10.35 1.98
N HIS A 199 -23.90 10.64 2.71
CA HIS A 199 -23.60 11.97 3.27
C HIS A 199 -22.34 12.55 2.61
N PRO A 200 -22.48 13.48 1.62
CA PRO A 200 -21.35 14.10 0.97
C PRO A 200 -20.72 15.19 1.83
N TYR A 201 -19.38 15.20 1.93
CA TYR A 201 -18.57 16.18 2.65
C TYR A 201 -17.67 16.96 1.69
N PRO A 202 -17.31 18.22 2.02
CA PRO A 202 -16.54 19.07 1.12
C PRO A 202 -15.09 18.60 0.91
N ASN A 203 -14.52 17.89 1.87
CA ASN A 203 -13.14 17.39 1.84
C ASN A 203 -12.94 16.20 2.77
N GLY A 204 -11.75 15.58 2.70
CA GLY A 204 -11.41 14.42 3.51
C GLY A 204 -11.28 14.70 5.00
N GLU A 205 -10.92 15.93 5.41
CA GLU A 205 -10.84 16.29 6.82
C GLU A 205 -12.22 16.31 7.47
N ALA A 206 -13.17 17.04 6.88
CA ALA A 206 -14.56 17.07 7.35
C ALA A 206 -15.19 15.68 7.39
N LEU A 207 -14.89 14.85 6.38
CA LEU A 207 -15.34 13.46 6.31
C LEU A 207 -14.83 12.63 7.50
N ARG A 208 -13.53 12.70 7.80
CA ARG A 208 -12.91 11.95 8.90
C ARG A 208 -13.43 12.41 10.25
N GLN A 209 -13.59 13.72 10.45
CA GLN A 209 -14.15 14.30 11.66
C GLN A 209 -15.61 13.85 11.89
N ALA A 210 -16.42 13.73 10.83
CA ALA A 210 -17.80 13.25 10.93
C ALA A 210 -17.87 11.81 11.44
N LEU A 211 -16.97 10.91 10.96
CA LEU A 211 -16.88 9.56 11.48
C LEU A 211 -16.47 9.53 12.95
N GLN A 212 -15.46 10.33 13.34
CA GLN A 212 -15.01 10.42 14.73
C GLN A 212 -16.15 10.85 15.67
N ARG A 213 -16.96 11.83 15.25
CA ARG A 213 -18.11 12.31 16.04
C ARG A 213 -19.32 11.39 16.00
N GLY A 214 -19.29 10.33 15.17
CA GLY A 214 -20.42 9.41 15.02
C GLY A 214 -21.60 9.99 14.23
N GLU A 215 -21.37 11.02 13.41
CA GLU A 215 -22.40 11.58 12.52
C GLU A 215 -22.74 10.64 11.36
N VAL A 216 -21.77 9.78 10.98
CA VAL A 216 -21.90 8.71 9.99
C VAL A 216 -21.40 7.39 10.58
N ASP A 217 -21.93 6.28 10.06
CA ASP A 217 -21.55 4.91 10.47
C ASP A 217 -20.25 4.49 9.80
N PHE A 218 -20.12 4.84 8.53
CA PHE A 218 -18.97 4.52 7.68
C PHE A 218 -18.51 5.75 6.91
N ILE A 219 -17.24 5.77 6.54
CA ILE A 219 -16.74 6.64 5.47
C ILE A 219 -16.12 5.76 4.39
N PHE A 220 -16.17 6.25 3.14
CA PHE A 220 -15.61 5.56 1.99
C PHE A 220 -14.65 6.48 1.22
N GLY A 221 -13.45 5.96 0.92
CA GLY A 221 -12.42 6.75 0.26
C GLY A 221 -11.18 5.97 -0.12
N ASP A 222 -10.15 6.69 -0.54
CA ASP A 222 -8.85 6.15 -0.90
C ASP A 222 -8.20 5.40 0.29
N ALA A 223 -7.89 4.13 0.09
CA ALA A 223 -7.40 3.27 1.17
C ALA A 223 -6.05 3.73 1.73
N ILE A 224 -5.18 4.33 0.91
CA ILE A 224 -3.85 4.75 1.34
C ILE A 224 -3.96 5.98 2.21
N SER A 225 -4.73 6.98 1.78
CA SER A 225 -5.01 8.18 2.57
C SER A 225 -5.71 7.86 3.89
N LEU A 226 -6.67 6.92 3.86
CA LEU A 226 -7.36 6.45 5.05
C LEU A 226 -6.44 5.65 5.98
N ALA A 227 -5.57 4.78 5.43
CA ALA A 227 -4.57 4.04 6.22
C ALA A 227 -3.61 4.99 6.94
N PHE A 228 -3.15 6.03 6.24
CA PHE A 228 -2.29 7.05 6.84
C PHE A 228 -2.98 7.75 8.01
N TRP A 229 -4.23 8.16 7.84
CA TRP A 229 -5.01 8.76 8.91
C TRP A 229 -5.27 7.81 10.08
N ILE A 230 -5.72 6.56 9.81
CA ILE A 230 -6.02 5.56 10.85
C ILE A 230 -4.80 5.29 11.74
N ASN A 231 -3.60 5.25 11.14
CA ASN A 231 -2.35 5.00 11.86
C ASN A 231 -1.69 6.27 12.41
N GLY A 232 -2.23 7.45 12.09
CA GLY A 232 -1.77 8.74 12.61
C GLY A 232 -2.44 9.13 13.94
N THR A 233 -1.85 10.11 14.62
CA THR A 233 -2.37 10.67 15.89
C THR A 233 -3.75 11.30 15.74
N ASP A 234 -4.06 11.84 14.55
CA ASP A 234 -5.30 12.57 14.28
C ASP A 234 -6.54 11.68 14.32
N SER A 235 -6.37 10.36 14.14
CA SER A 235 -7.48 9.41 14.27
C SER A 235 -7.87 9.17 15.72
N ALA A 236 -7.01 9.50 16.70
CA ALA A 236 -7.18 9.18 18.11
C ALA A 236 -7.56 7.69 18.32
N GLU A 237 -7.02 6.81 17.48
CA GLU A 237 -7.29 5.36 17.47
C GLU A 237 -8.77 4.97 17.36
N CYS A 238 -9.65 5.89 16.92
CA CYS A 238 -11.11 5.69 16.88
C CYS A 238 -11.53 4.53 15.99
N CYS A 239 -10.79 4.32 14.94
CA CYS A 239 -11.37 3.79 13.72
C CYS A 239 -10.51 2.69 13.09
N ALA A 240 -11.12 1.88 12.22
CA ALA A 240 -10.43 0.82 11.49
C ALA A 240 -11.12 0.56 10.15
N PHE A 241 -10.39 -0.13 9.25
CA PHE A 241 -10.96 -0.57 7.99
C PHE A 241 -12.09 -1.58 8.20
N SER A 242 -13.13 -1.44 7.38
CA SER A 242 -14.26 -2.37 7.28
C SER A 242 -14.36 -2.89 5.86
N GLY A 243 -14.41 -4.22 5.69
CA GLY A 243 -14.52 -4.88 4.39
C GLY A 243 -13.46 -4.51 3.37
N GLY A 244 -13.72 -4.84 2.11
CA GLY A 244 -12.94 -4.45 0.92
C GLY A 244 -11.58 -5.11 0.80
N PRO A 245 -10.72 -4.80 -0.17
CA PRO A 245 -10.71 -3.56 -0.98
C PRO A 245 -11.67 -3.55 -2.18
N PHE A 246 -12.02 -2.36 -2.64
CA PHE A 246 -12.81 -2.12 -3.84
C PHE A 246 -11.89 -1.53 -4.93
N VAL A 247 -11.86 -2.17 -6.11
CA VAL A 247 -10.83 -1.91 -7.14
C VAL A 247 -11.42 -1.65 -8.53
N GLU A 248 -12.66 -1.20 -8.61
CA GLU A 248 -13.35 -0.97 -9.88
C GLU A 248 -12.63 0.09 -10.73
N SER A 249 -11.93 -0.37 -11.77
CA SER A 249 -11.09 0.49 -12.62
C SER A 249 -11.86 1.62 -13.31
N ARG A 250 -13.16 1.41 -13.59
CA ARG A 250 -14.05 2.45 -14.17
C ARG A 250 -14.11 3.70 -13.29
N TYR A 251 -14.03 3.55 -11.96
CA TYR A 251 -14.11 4.65 -10.99
C TYR A 251 -12.74 5.06 -10.47
N PHE A 252 -11.87 4.10 -10.13
CA PHE A 252 -10.60 4.35 -9.45
C PHE A 252 -9.39 4.32 -10.39
N GLY A 253 -9.63 4.19 -11.71
CA GLY A 253 -8.59 4.12 -12.72
C GLY A 253 -7.88 2.77 -12.78
N GLU A 254 -6.96 2.65 -13.74
CA GLU A 254 -6.17 1.43 -13.96
C GLU A 254 -4.97 1.32 -13.00
N GLY A 255 -4.80 2.29 -12.12
CA GLY A 255 -3.68 2.46 -11.20
C GLY A 255 -3.03 3.83 -11.35
N ILE A 256 -1.95 4.04 -10.62
CA ILE A 256 -1.19 5.29 -10.59
C ILE A 256 0.08 5.11 -11.41
N GLY A 257 0.28 5.96 -12.39
CA GLY A 257 1.42 5.89 -13.31
C GLY A 257 2.22 7.18 -13.38
N ILE A 258 3.44 7.10 -13.91
CA ILE A 258 4.25 8.28 -14.24
C ILE A 258 3.81 8.75 -15.62
N ALA A 259 3.39 10.01 -15.74
CA ALA A 259 2.99 10.57 -17.03
C ALA A 259 4.19 11.16 -17.77
N VAL A 260 4.27 10.90 -19.07
CA VAL A 260 5.24 11.49 -20.00
C VAL A 260 4.50 12.18 -21.15
N ARG A 261 5.18 13.09 -21.89
CA ARG A 261 4.57 13.67 -23.09
C ARG A 261 4.14 12.59 -24.06
N LYS A 262 3.03 12.84 -24.74
CA LYS A 262 2.49 11.95 -25.77
C LYS A 262 3.55 11.62 -26.82
N GLY A 263 3.74 10.32 -27.11
CA GLY A 263 4.73 9.84 -28.08
C GLY A 263 6.17 9.80 -27.58
N ASN A 264 6.45 10.12 -26.31
CA ASN A 264 7.79 9.97 -25.74
C ASN A 264 8.05 8.53 -25.27
N ASP A 265 8.06 7.60 -26.23
CA ASP A 265 8.17 6.17 -25.96
C ASP A 265 9.50 5.78 -25.34
N LEU A 266 10.59 6.45 -25.73
CA LEU A 266 11.91 6.16 -25.15
C LEU A 266 11.92 6.39 -23.64
N LEU A 267 11.45 7.56 -23.18
CA LEU A 267 11.40 7.86 -21.75
C LEU A 267 10.42 6.96 -21.01
N ARG A 268 9.26 6.68 -21.60
CA ARG A 268 8.26 5.78 -21.04
C ARG A 268 8.81 4.37 -20.82
N GLN A 269 9.51 3.81 -21.83
CA GLN A 269 10.16 2.50 -21.74
C GLN A 269 11.31 2.49 -20.74
N ALA A 270 12.11 3.56 -20.69
CA ALA A 270 13.18 3.72 -19.72
C ALA A 270 12.65 3.71 -18.28
N LEU A 271 11.55 4.43 -18.02
CA LEU A 271 10.91 4.47 -16.72
C LEU A 271 10.28 3.13 -16.37
N ASN A 272 9.61 2.45 -17.30
CA ASN A 272 9.07 1.09 -17.07
C ASN A 272 10.16 0.09 -16.72
N TRP A 273 11.25 0.11 -17.48
CA TRP A 273 12.40 -0.74 -17.18
C TRP A 273 12.98 -0.44 -15.79
N ALA A 274 13.13 0.83 -15.43
CA ALA A 274 13.66 1.23 -14.13
C ALA A 274 12.71 0.86 -12.97
N LEU A 275 11.40 1.06 -13.13
CA LEU A 275 10.39 0.63 -12.17
C LEU A 275 10.50 -0.87 -11.90
N PHE A 276 10.56 -1.68 -12.97
CA PHE A 276 10.73 -3.12 -12.84
C PHE A 276 12.04 -3.47 -12.10
N ARG A 277 13.16 -2.82 -12.43
CA ARG A 277 14.45 -3.07 -11.78
C ARG A 277 14.48 -2.69 -10.31
N VAL A 278 13.86 -1.56 -9.94
CA VAL A 278 13.75 -1.12 -8.54
C VAL A 278 12.90 -2.12 -7.75
N TRP A 279 11.81 -2.63 -8.35
CA TRP A 279 10.98 -3.66 -7.74
C TRP A 279 11.72 -5.02 -7.63
N GLU A 280 12.33 -5.50 -8.72
CA GLU A 280 13.07 -6.78 -8.76
C GLU A 280 14.17 -6.84 -7.69
N LYS A 281 14.80 -5.71 -7.37
CA LYS A 281 15.83 -5.59 -6.34
C LYS A 281 15.27 -5.44 -4.91
N GLY A 282 13.96 -5.50 -4.72
CA GLY A 282 13.30 -5.28 -3.43
C GLY A 282 13.25 -3.81 -2.98
N ARG A 283 13.94 -2.91 -3.67
CA ARG A 283 14.06 -1.49 -3.29
C ARG A 283 12.73 -0.75 -3.28
N TYR A 284 11.78 -1.16 -4.11
CA TYR A 284 10.42 -0.60 -4.11
C TYR A 284 9.70 -0.90 -2.80
N THR A 285 9.73 -2.15 -2.34
CA THR A 285 9.10 -2.57 -1.08
C THR A 285 9.74 -1.86 0.11
N ASP A 286 11.07 -1.78 0.14
CA ASP A 286 11.80 -1.07 1.21
C ASP A 286 11.45 0.42 1.23
N LEU A 287 11.31 1.03 0.05
CA LEU A 287 10.91 2.43 -0.07
C LEU A 287 9.47 2.63 0.40
N TRP A 288 8.54 1.76 -0.04
CA TRP A 288 7.15 1.82 0.35
C TRP A 288 6.99 1.76 1.88
N LEU A 289 7.60 0.77 2.52
CA LEU A 289 7.49 0.55 3.97
C LEU A 289 8.09 1.68 4.81
N ARG A 290 8.90 2.58 4.24
CA ARG A 290 9.34 3.80 4.92
C ARG A 290 8.23 4.86 5.05
N TYR A 291 7.28 4.87 4.13
CA TYR A 291 6.20 5.85 4.09
C TYR A 291 4.86 5.29 4.55
N PHE A 292 4.65 3.99 4.41
CA PHE A 292 3.37 3.34 4.66
C PHE A 292 3.56 2.14 5.58
N SER A 293 2.77 2.09 6.65
CA SER A 293 2.78 0.99 7.62
C SER A 293 2.09 -0.29 7.11
N VAL A 294 1.51 -0.26 5.93
CA VAL A 294 0.83 -1.39 5.29
C VAL A 294 1.55 -1.77 4.00
N SER A 295 1.55 -3.09 3.70
CA SER A 295 2.10 -3.56 2.43
C SER A 295 1.40 -2.86 1.25
N PRO A 296 2.12 -2.55 0.16
CA PRO A 296 1.52 -2.02 -1.06
C PRO A 296 0.66 -3.08 -1.79
N PHE A 297 0.64 -4.28 -1.26
CA PHE A 297 0.11 -5.48 -1.89
C PHE A 297 -0.80 -6.26 -0.94
#